data_5d1ee442b7f313134dc5b551058f640b
#
_entry.id   5d1ee442b7f313134dc5b551058f640b
#
_cell.length_a   1.000
_cell.length_b   1.000
_cell.length_c   1.000
_cell.angle_alpha   90.00
_cell.angle_beta   90.00
_cell.angle_gamma   90.00
#
_symmetry.space_group_name_H-M   'P 1'
#
loop_
_entity.id
_entity.type
_entity.pdbx_description
1 polymer ?
#
loop_
_entity_poly.entity_id
_entity_poly.type
_entity_poly.pdbx_seq_one_letter_code
_entity_poly.pdbx_strand_id
1 'polypeptide(L)'
;AYCIDRWEAALVRLEAGAAAVTHPFNQNVDGIEAKVSAVSRRGVRAQGYISGKQAARACSNAGKRLCEVDEWVRACRGPKLTRYPYGDERQPNLCNDRFKVLDHHPVPILWKKDPQDPLDEKLMWHPRFMNDKRLLELPNTTAPTGAYAKCTNDYGVYDMVGNQHEWVNDPEGTFFGGFFMDTFQNGQGCEYRTGGHPFDYHDYSTGFRCCADPRSEP
;
A
#
# COMPACT_ATOMS: atom_id res chain seq x y z
N ALA A 1 11.29 -16.03 13.62
CA ALA A 1 10.11 -16.40 12.82
C ALA A 1 9.06 -15.30 12.98
N TYR A 2 8.21 -15.09 11.98
CA TYR A 2 7.11 -14.11 11.99
C TYR A 2 6.00 -14.58 11.05
N CYS A 3 4.83 -14.02 11.20
CA CYS A 3 3.71 -14.14 10.27
C CYS A 3 3.54 -12.82 9.52
N ILE A 4 3.14 -12.87 8.26
CA ILE A 4 2.84 -11.69 7.45
C ILE A 4 1.47 -11.85 6.78
N ASP A 5 0.73 -10.77 6.68
CA ASP A 5 -0.54 -10.75 5.95
C ASP A 5 -0.34 -11.10 4.48
N ARG A 6 -1.16 -12.01 3.97
CA ARG A 6 -1.06 -12.51 2.60
C ARG A 6 -1.32 -11.44 1.55
N TRP A 7 -2.25 -10.53 1.82
CA TRP A 7 -2.64 -9.42 0.96
C TRP A 7 -2.46 -8.09 1.68
N GLU A 8 -2.34 -7.02 0.92
CA GLU A 8 -2.36 -5.65 1.41
C GLU A 8 -3.57 -5.42 2.32
N ALA A 9 -3.42 -4.53 3.29
CA ALA A 9 -4.47 -4.28 4.27
C ALA A 9 -5.61 -3.43 3.69
N ALA A 10 -6.83 -3.85 3.98
CA ALA A 10 -8.01 -3.02 3.99
C ALA A 10 -8.40 -2.71 5.44
N LEU A 11 -9.31 -1.78 5.65
CA LEU A 11 -9.77 -1.39 6.98
C LEU A 11 -11.24 -1.73 7.22
N VAL A 12 -11.53 -2.08 8.45
CA VAL A 12 -12.90 -2.13 8.98
C VAL A 12 -13.04 -1.15 10.14
N ARG A 13 -14.21 -0.52 10.25
CA ARG A 13 -14.57 0.29 11.43
C ARG A 13 -15.12 -0.62 12.51
N LEU A 14 -14.60 -0.42 13.73
CA LEU A 14 -15.05 -1.09 14.93
C LEU A 14 -16.17 -0.25 15.57
N GLU A 15 -17.38 -0.76 15.56
CA GLU A 15 -18.52 -0.09 16.16
C GLU A 15 -18.95 -0.84 17.44
N ALA A 16 -19.17 -0.09 18.53
CA ALA A 16 -19.53 -0.70 19.80
C ALA A 16 -20.88 -1.42 19.68
N GLY A 17 -20.86 -2.74 19.93
CA GLY A 17 -22.07 -3.56 19.90
C GLY A 17 -22.62 -3.91 18.52
N ALA A 18 -21.90 -3.57 17.43
CA ALA A 18 -22.29 -3.87 16.07
C ALA A 18 -21.22 -4.67 15.31
N ALA A 19 -21.62 -5.26 14.18
CA ALA A 19 -20.67 -5.88 13.27
C ALA A 19 -19.74 -4.83 12.65
N ALA A 20 -18.47 -5.18 12.47
CA ALA A 20 -17.50 -4.30 11.83
C ALA A 20 -17.90 -3.98 10.38
N VAL A 21 -17.83 -2.71 10.01
CA VAL A 21 -18.19 -2.21 8.67
C VAL A 21 -16.93 -1.87 7.88
N THR A 22 -16.92 -2.20 6.60
CA THR A 22 -15.78 -1.85 5.73
C THR A 22 -15.59 -0.33 5.67
N HIS A 23 -14.36 0.13 5.94
CA HIS A 23 -13.97 1.51 5.70
C HIS A 23 -13.69 1.73 4.21
N PRO A 24 -14.11 2.87 3.62
CA PRO A 24 -13.81 3.15 2.23
C PRO A 24 -12.30 3.27 1.98
N PHE A 25 -11.79 2.52 1.03
CA PHE A 25 -10.36 2.41 0.71
C PHE A 25 -9.70 3.74 0.28
N ASN A 26 -10.51 4.68 -0.20
CA ASN A 26 -10.09 6.00 -0.70
C ASN A 26 -10.34 7.15 0.27
N GLN A 27 -10.57 6.85 1.53
CA GLN A 27 -10.73 7.86 2.58
C GLN A 27 -9.65 7.67 3.64
N ASN A 28 -9.04 8.77 4.08
CA ASN A 28 -8.12 8.72 5.20
C ASN A 28 -8.84 8.38 6.51
N VAL A 29 -8.09 8.15 7.56
CA VAL A 29 -8.61 7.75 8.87
C VAL A 29 -8.36 8.81 9.95
N ASP A 30 -8.10 10.05 9.56
CA ASP A 30 -7.83 11.16 10.48
C ASP A 30 -8.94 11.29 11.52
N GLY A 31 -8.54 11.25 12.79
CA GLY A 31 -9.45 11.37 13.93
C GLY A 31 -10.29 10.12 14.24
N ILE A 32 -10.14 9.04 13.47
CA ILE A 32 -10.84 7.76 13.73
C ILE A 32 -9.88 6.56 13.90
N GLU A 33 -8.59 6.80 14.09
CA GLU A 33 -7.54 5.77 14.14
C GLU A 33 -7.80 4.70 15.21
N ALA A 34 -8.40 5.10 16.33
CA ALA A 34 -8.77 4.17 17.41
C ALA A 34 -9.95 3.27 17.06
N LYS A 35 -10.71 3.62 16.02
CA LYS A 35 -11.96 2.93 15.61
C LYS A 35 -11.80 2.10 14.35
N VAL A 36 -10.60 1.98 13.79
CA VAL A 36 -10.34 1.15 12.60
C VAL A 36 -9.41 0.01 12.93
N SER A 37 -9.57 -1.11 12.23
CA SER A 37 -8.74 -2.30 12.38
C SER A 37 -8.36 -2.83 11.02
N ALA A 38 -7.11 -3.30 10.89
CA ALA A 38 -6.60 -3.86 9.65
C ALA A 38 -7.18 -5.27 9.39
N VAL A 39 -7.55 -5.53 8.14
CA VAL A 39 -7.94 -6.85 7.66
C VAL A 39 -7.22 -7.17 6.36
N SER A 40 -6.72 -8.41 6.24
CA SER A 40 -6.12 -8.92 5.01
C SER A 40 -7.11 -9.87 4.35
N ARG A 41 -7.66 -9.47 3.20
CA ARG A 41 -8.67 -10.25 2.45
C ARG A 41 -8.41 -10.17 0.97
N ARG A 42 -8.67 -11.26 0.26
CA ARG A 42 -8.61 -11.28 -1.20
C ARG A 42 -9.80 -10.55 -1.81
N GLY A 43 -9.55 -9.83 -2.92
CA GLY A 43 -10.60 -9.25 -3.74
C GLY A 43 -11.20 -7.95 -3.20
N VAL A 44 -10.60 -7.36 -2.15
CA VAL A 44 -10.95 -6.04 -1.65
C VAL A 44 -9.95 -4.99 -2.11
N ARG A 45 -10.34 -3.73 -2.15
CA ARG A 45 -9.38 -2.64 -2.40
C ARG A 45 -8.52 -2.43 -1.15
N ALA A 46 -7.20 -2.36 -1.33
CA ALA A 46 -6.27 -1.97 -0.28
C ALA A 46 -6.55 -0.53 0.17
N GLN A 47 -6.32 -0.25 1.45
CA GLN A 47 -6.46 1.08 2.02
C GLN A 47 -5.38 2.01 1.47
N GLY A 48 -5.78 3.09 0.78
CA GLY A 48 -4.94 4.23 0.46
C GLY A 48 -5.04 5.35 1.49
N TYR A 49 -4.30 6.45 1.29
CA TYR A 49 -4.36 7.67 2.13
C TYR A 49 -4.13 7.39 3.61
N ILE A 50 -3.23 6.47 3.93
CA ILE A 50 -2.91 6.09 5.31
C ILE A 50 -1.43 6.34 5.61
N SER A 51 -1.16 6.97 6.75
CA SER A 51 0.20 7.20 7.22
C SER A 51 0.77 5.99 7.96
N GLY A 52 2.10 5.96 8.15
CA GLY A 52 2.75 4.90 8.90
C GLY A 52 2.25 4.80 10.35
N LYS A 53 2.01 5.95 11.00
CA LYS A 53 1.42 6.00 12.36
C LYS A 53 0.01 5.38 12.39
N GLN A 54 -0.82 5.72 11.42
CA GLN A 54 -2.19 5.20 11.31
C GLN A 54 -2.20 3.72 10.96
N ALA A 55 -1.33 3.29 10.05
CA ALA A 55 -1.13 1.89 9.68
C ALA A 55 -0.68 1.05 10.89
N ALA A 56 0.31 1.53 11.65
CA ALA A 56 0.75 0.88 12.88
C ALA A 56 -0.41 0.73 13.89
N ARG A 57 -1.23 1.79 14.04
CA ARG A 57 -2.40 1.74 14.92
C ARG A 57 -3.45 0.75 14.42
N ALA A 58 -3.73 0.71 13.13
CA ALA A 58 -4.70 -0.22 12.55
C ALA A 58 -4.24 -1.69 12.69
N CYS A 59 -2.94 -1.98 12.52
CA CYS A 59 -2.37 -3.29 12.79
C CYS A 59 -2.49 -3.65 14.28
N SER A 60 -2.17 -2.72 15.19
CA SER A 60 -2.29 -2.93 16.63
C SER A 60 -3.75 -3.24 17.06
N ASN A 61 -4.73 -2.54 16.50
CA ASN A 61 -6.14 -2.80 16.73
C ASN A 61 -6.58 -4.19 16.22
N ALA A 62 -5.84 -4.77 15.28
CA ALA A 62 -6.02 -6.13 14.78
C ALA A 62 -5.22 -7.20 15.57
N GLY A 63 -4.55 -6.83 16.67
CA GLY A 63 -3.64 -7.71 17.40
C GLY A 63 -2.37 -8.06 16.65
N LYS A 64 -1.92 -7.18 15.77
CA LYS A 64 -0.75 -7.31 14.91
C LYS A 64 0.16 -6.08 15.05
N ARG A 65 1.19 -5.97 14.25
CA ARG A 65 2.08 -4.80 14.13
C ARG A 65 2.40 -4.52 12.67
N LEU A 66 3.00 -3.38 12.36
CA LEU A 66 3.67 -3.21 11.07
C LEU A 66 4.80 -4.24 10.94
N CYS A 67 5.11 -4.60 9.69
CA CYS A 67 6.27 -5.42 9.41
C CYS A 67 7.56 -4.62 9.64
N GLU A 68 8.59 -5.26 10.19
CA GLU A 68 9.94 -4.72 10.17
C GLU A 68 10.48 -4.70 8.73
N VAL A 69 11.47 -3.87 8.47
CA VAL A 69 12.07 -3.71 7.13
C VAL A 69 12.54 -5.05 6.56
N ASP A 70 13.29 -5.81 7.35
CA ASP A 70 13.85 -7.10 6.94
C ASP A 70 12.77 -8.19 6.74
N GLU A 71 11.70 -8.16 7.54
CA GLU A 71 10.55 -9.06 7.38
C GLU A 71 9.84 -8.79 6.06
N TRP A 72 9.57 -7.51 5.76
CA TRP A 72 8.91 -7.12 4.53
C TRP A 72 9.75 -7.52 3.30
N VAL A 73 11.03 -7.17 3.29
CA VAL A 73 11.95 -7.49 2.19
C VAL A 73 12.09 -9.00 2.01
N ARG A 74 12.22 -9.75 3.12
CA ARG A 74 12.30 -11.21 3.09
C ARG A 74 11.03 -11.84 2.52
N ALA A 75 9.87 -11.34 2.93
CA ALA A 75 8.58 -11.83 2.43
C ALA A 75 8.41 -11.53 0.94
N CYS A 76 8.78 -10.34 0.48
CA CYS A 76 8.71 -9.96 -0.93
C CYS A 76 9.60 -10.82 -1.80
N ARG A 77 10.88 -11.03 -1.41
CA ARG A 77 11.86 -11.81 -2.17
C ARG A 77 11.61 -13.31 -2.16
N GLY A 78 10.76 -13.78 -1.25
CA GLY A 78 10.43 -15.19 -1.14
C GLY A 78 11.61 -16.10 -0.71
N PRO A 79 11.43 -17.44 -0.70
CA PRO A 79 12.47 -18.36 -0.30
C PRO A 79 13.68 -18.37 -1.24
N LYS A 80 13.48 -18.01 -2.50
CA LYS A 80 14.53 -17.96 -3.54
C LYS A 80 15.34 -16.66 -3.55
N LEU A 81 14.94 -15.66 -2.74
CA LEU A 81 15.59 -14.36 -2.63
C LEU A 81 15.66 -13.57 -3.96
N THR A 82 14.66 -13.73 -4.81
CA THR A 82 14.61 -13.08 -6.11
C THR A 82 14.32 -11.58 -6.00
N ARG A 83 14.62 -10.81 -7.05
CA ARG A 83 14.38 -9.36 -7.08
C ARG A 83 12.89 -9.00 -7.09
N TYR A 84 12.06 -9.80 -7.75
CA TYR A 84 10.60 -9.69 -7.77
C TYR A 84 10.00 -10.92 -7.08
N PRO A 85 8.76 -10.88 -6.61
CA PRO A 85 8.14 -12.05 -6.00
C PRO A 85 8.18 -13.31 -6.88
N TYR A 86 8.14 -13.14 -8.17
CA TYR A 86 8.06 -14.20 -9.18
C TYR A 86 9.39 -14.54 -9.87
N GLY A 87 10.50 -13.83 -9.60
CA GLY A 87 11.81 -14.08 -10.25
C GLY A 87 12.72 -12.84 -10.24
N ASP A 88 13.84 -12.93 -10.95
CA ASP A 88 14.86 -11.87 -10.94
C ASP A 88 14.64 -10.78 -12.01
N GLU A 89 13.83 -11.07 -13.02
CA GLU A 89 13.54 -10.13 -14.10
C GLU A 89 12.09 -9.67 -14.06
N ARG A 90 11.90 -8.36 -14.34
CA ARG A 90 10.56 -7.81 -14.45
C ARG A 90 9.80 -8.45 -15.61
N GLN A 91 8.61 -8.91 -15.32
CA GLN A 91 7.66 -9.39 -16.33
C GLN A 91 6.42 -8.49 -16.34
N PRO A 92 6.14 -7.79 -17.46
CA PRO A 92 5.00 -6.88 -17.56
C PRO A 92 3.67 -7.58 -17.23
N ASN A 93 2.79 -6.86 -16.54
CA ASN A 93 1.45 -7.32 -16.17
C ASN A 93 1.37 -8.52 -15.20
N LEU A 94 2.47 -8.96 -14.61
CA LEU A 94 2.38 -9.93 -13.51
C LEU A 94 1.94 -9.26 -12.21
N CYS A 95 2.36 -8.02 -11.97
CA CYS A 95 1.91 -7.17 -10.87
C CYS A 95 1.19 -5.94 -11.42
N ASN A 96 0.50 -5.19 -10.57
CA ASN A 96 -0.05 -3.89 -10.91
C ASN A 96 1.07 -2.83 -10.82
N ASP A 97 1.96 -2.80 -11.79
CA ASP A 97 3.23 -2.06 -11.80
C ASP A 97 3.46 -1.35 -13.13
N ARG A 98 2.70 -0.35 -13.46
CA ARG A 98 2.81 0.34 -14.74
C ARG A 98 4.07 1.19 -14.81
N PHE A 99 4.80 1.11 -15.92
CA PHE A 99 6.16 1.64 -16.06
C PHE A 99 6.27 3.12 -16.50
N LYS A 100 5.17 3.85 -16.63
CA LYS A 100 5.23 5.23 -17.12
C LYS A 100 4.59 6.19 -16.12
N VAL A 101 5.42 6.76 -15.28
CA VAL A 101 5.02 7.67 -14.20
C VAL A 101 4.24 8.90 -14.72
N LEU A 102 4.64 9.49 -15.83
CA LEU A 102 4.08 10.78 -16.27
C LEU A 102 2.82 10.65 -17.14
N ASP A 103 2.70 9.60 -17.95
CA ASP A 103 1.56 9.45 -18.87
C ASP A 103 0.26 9.05 -18.14
N HIS A 104 0.36 8.57 -16.91
CA HIS A 104 -0.76 7.95 -16.17
C HIS A 104 -0.93 8.49 -14.76
N HIS A 105 -0.20 9.53 -14.38
CA HIS A 105 -0.34 10.11 -13.04
C HIS A 105 -1.77 10.60 -12.81
N PRO A 106 -2.46 10.12 -11.76
CA PRO A 106 -3.89 10.37 -11.59
C PRO A 106 -4.19 11.84 -11.32
N VAL A 107 -3.29 12.58 -10.69
CA VAL A 107 -3.49 14.01 -10.38
C VAL A 107 -3.70 14.83 -11.64
N PRO A 108 -2.83 14.83 -12.66
CA PRO A 108 -3.09 15.54 -13.91
C PRO A 108 -4.34 15.06 -14.64
N ILE A 109 -4.66 13.77 -14.58
CA ILE A 109 -5.86 13.24 -15.22
C ILE A 109 -7.11 13.84 -14.59
N LEU A 110 -7.16 13.93 -13.26
CA LEU A 110 -8.29 14.47 -12.55
C LEU A 110 -8.44 15.99 -12.74
N TRP A 111 -7.34 16.72 -12.57
CA TRP A 111 -7.39 18.19 -12.52
C TRP A 111 -7.33 18.86 -13.90
N LYS A 112 -6.74 18.25 -14.92
CA LYS A 112 -6.82 18.75 -16.31
C LYS A 112 -8.25 18.77 -16.88
N LYS A 113 -9.19 18.09 -16.23
CA LYS A 113 -10.60 18.08 -16.61
C LYS A 113 -11.40 19.21 -15.99
N ASP A 114 -10.81 19.96 -15.06
CA ASP A 114 -11.44 21.13 -14.46
C ASP A 114 -10.93 22.41 -15.14
N PRO A 115 -11.72 23.04 -16.04
CA PRO A 115 -11.31 24.26 -16.71
C PRO A 115 -11.26 25.47 -15.77
N GLN A 116 -11.83 25.37 -14.56
CA GLN A 116 -11.87 26.46 -13.57
C GLN A 116 -10.73 26.41 -12.56
N ASP A 117 -10.06 25.28 -12.40
CA ASP A 117 -8.89 25.11 -11.54
C ASP A 117 -7.79 24.31 -12.30
N PRO A 118 -7.16 24.90 -13.31
CA PRO A 118 -6.13 24.23 -14.09
C PRO A 118 -4.94 23.93 -13.20
N LEU A 119 -4.57 22.66 -13.14
CA LEU A 119 -3.39 22.20 -12.39
C LEU A 119 -2.12 22.80 -12.99
N ASP A 120 -1.39 23.57 -12.21
CA ASP A 120 0.02 23.80 -12.49
C ASP A 120 0.77 22.46 -12.30
N GLU A 121 1.42 21.97 -13.33
CA GLU A 121 2.17 20.68 -13.29
C GLU A 121 3.21 20.66 -12.17
N LYS A 122 3.71 21.82 -11.75
CA LYS A 122 4.62 21.94 -10.60
C LYS A 122 3.94 21.64 -9.27
N LEU A 123 2.62 21.72 -9.20
CA LEU A 123 1.84 21.48 -7.98
C LEU A 123 1.28 20.05 -7.90
N MET A 124 1.50 19.20 -8.91
CA MET A 124 0.95 17.83 -8.94
C MET A 124 1.32 16.99 -7.71
N TRP A 125 2.47 17.28 -7.10
CA TRP A 125 2.97 16.60 -5.90
C TRP A 125 2.56 17.31 -4.59
N HIS A 126 1.74 18.35 -4.69
CA HIS A 126 1.29 19.07 -3.50
C HIS A 126 0.24 18.23 -2.74
N PRO A 127 0.30 18.15 -1.39
CA PRO A 127 -0.60 17.33 -0.57
C PRO A 127 -2.10 17.55 -0.84
N ARG A 128 -2.51 18.79 -1.13
CA ARG A 128 -3.91 19.11 -1.50
C ARG A 128 -4.41 18.24 -2.66
N PHE A 129 -3.58 18.04 -3.69
CA PHE A 129 -3.96 17.29 -4.88
C PHE A 129 -3.76 15.79 -4.67
N MET A 130 -2.66 15.40 -4.03
CA MET A 130 -2.35 14.00 -3.78
C MET A 130 -3.29 13.32 -2.77
N ASN A 131 -4.03 14.11 -1.99
CA ASN A 131 -5.01 13.59 -1.03
C ASN A 131 -6.47 13.71 -1.51
N ASP A 132 -6.71 13.97 -2.79
CA ASP A 132 -8.06 13.94 -3.33
C ASP A 132 -8.57 12.49 -3.45
N LYS A 133 -9.63 12.17 -2.71
CA LYS A 133 -10.20 10.81 -2.65
C LYS A 133 -10.60 10.23 -4.01
N ARG A 134 -10.86 11.08 -5.01
CA ARG A 134 -11.25 10.69 -6.36
C ARG A 134 -10.09 10.05 -7.15
N LEU A 135 -8.84 10.27 -6.73
CA LEU A 135 -7.65 9.75 -7.45
C LEU A 135 -7.68 8.24 -7.57
N LEU A 136 -8.01 7.52 -6.50
CA LEU A 136 -8.08 6.07 -6.52
C LEU A 136 -9.38 5.51 -7.15
N GLU A 137 -10.33 6.37 -7.49
CA GLU A 137 -11.54 6.00 -8.26
C GLU A 137 -11.28 6.01 -9.76
N LEU A 138 -10.18 6.63 -10.21
CA LEU A 138 -9.81 6.66 -11.61
C LEU A 138 -9.47 5.24 -12.13
N PRO A 139 -9.77 4.96 -13.40
CA PRO A 139 -9.40 3.69 -14.00
C PRO A 139 -7.87 3.52 -14.01
N ASN A 140 -7.44 2.28 -13.92
CA ASN A 140 -6.02 1.91 -13.99
C ASN A 140 -5.16 2.40 -12.80
N THR A 141 -5.76 2.68 -11.66
CA THR A 141 -5.10 2.90 -10.38
C THR A 141 -4.98 1.57 -9.61
N THR A 142 -5.28 1.55 -8.32
CA THR A 142 -5.21 0.32 -7.52
C THR A 142 -6.17 -0.76 -8.04
N ALA A 143 -5.74 -2.00 -7.93
CA ALA A 143 -6.55 -3.18 -8.22
C ALA A 143 -7.04 -3.84 -6.90
N PRO A 144 -8.09 -4.65 -6.94
CA PRO A 144 -8.43 -5.51 -5.82
C PRO A 144 -7.27 -6.44 -5.47
N THR A 145 -7.02 -6.64 -4.19
CA THR A 145 -5.95 -7.50 -3.66
C THR A 145 -6.01 -8.91 -4.25
N GLY A 146 -4.87 -9.42 -4.73
CA GLY A 146 -4.76 -10.72 -5.39
C GLY A 146 -5.42 -10.80 -6.77
N ALA A 147 -5.77 -9.66 -7.40
CA ALA A 147 -6.25 -9.63 -8.79
C ALA A 147 -5.14 -10.04 -9.77
N TYR A 148 -3.91 -9.67 -9.46
CA TYR A 148 -2.72 -10.11 -10.19
C TYR A 148 -2.22 -11.44 -9.62
N ALA A 149 -2.88 -12.52 -9.97
CA ALA A 149 -2.69 -13.84 -9.37
C ALA A 149 -1.25 -14.40 -9.48
N LYS A 150 -0.44 -13.85 -10.38
CA LYS A 150 0.98 -14.22 -10.55
C LYS A 150 1.96 -13.28 -9.81
N CYS A 151 1.46 -12.18 -9.23
CA CYS A 151 2.25 -11.29 -8.38
C CYS A 151 2.40 -11.90 -6.98
N THR A 152 3.09 -13.02 -6.90
CA THR A 152 3.23 -13.82 -5.66
C THR A 152 4.51 -14.65 -5.70
N ASN A 153 4.88 -15.21 -4.57
CA ASN A 153 5.99 -16.16 -4.43
C ASN A 153 5.57 -17.42 -3.65
N ASP A 154 6.52 -18.31 -3.40
CA ASP A 154 6.29 -19.59 -2.72
C ASP A 154 5.88 -19.45 -1.24
N TYR A 155 5.97 -18.26 -0.63
CA TYR A 155 5.36 -17.96 0.68
C TYR A 155 3.85 -17.69 0.58
N GLY A 156 3.33 -17.47 -0.64
CA GLY A 156 1.92 -17.18 -0.88
C GLY A 156 1.50 -15.79 -0.44
N VAL A 157 2.42 -14.81 -0.42
CA VAL A 157 2.14 -13.39 -0.27
C VAL A 157 1.91 -12.76 -1.64
N TYR A 158 0.99 -11.82 -1.73
CA TYR A 158 0.57 -11.20 -2.99
C TYR A 158 0.80 -9.70 -2.95
N ASP A 159 0.91 -9.11 -4.15
CA ASP A 159 0.94 -7.66 -4.39
C ASP A 159 2.07 -6.92 -3.64
N MET A 160 3.18 -7.62 -3.32
CA MET A 160 4.36 -7.04 -2.66
C MET A 160 5.11 -6.05 -3.57
N VAL A 161 4.77 -6.00 -4.86
CA VAL A 161 5.34 -5.06 -5.84
C VAL A 161 4.21 -4.42 -6.61
N GLY A 162 4.19 -3.09 -6.65
CA GLY A 162 3.11 -2.32 -7.27
C GLY A 162 1.88 -2.22 -6.38
N ASN A 163 0.76 -1.90 -6.96
CA ASN A 163 -0.53 -1.62 -6.37
C ASN A 163 -0.50 -0.43 -5.39
N GLN A 164 -0.03 -0.60 -4.17
CA GLN A 164 0.18 0.45 -3.17
C GLN A 164 1.61 0.38 -2.59
N HIS A 165 2.21 1.53 -2.28
CA HIS A 165 3.34 1.57 -1.37
C HIS A 165 2.96 0.97 -0.02
N GLU A 166 3.88 0.27 0.60
CA GLU A 166 3.63 -0.33 1.91
C GLU A 166 4.53 0.23 2.99
N TRP A 167 3.92 0.91 3.96
CA TRP A 167 4.61 1.34 5.17
C TRP A 167 5.16 0.15 5.94
N VAL A 168 6.39 0.30 6.44
CA VAL A 168 7.04 -0.60 7.38
C VAL A 168 7.29 0.10 8.72
N ASN A 169 7.70 -0.65 9.73
CA ASN A 169 8.03 -0.12 11.06
C ASN A 169 9.38 0.62 11.03
N ASP A 170 9.40 1.76 10.35
CA ASP A 170 10.56 2.65 10.28
C ASP A 170 10.10 4.08 10.57
N PRO A 171 10.35 4.59 11.79
CA PRO A 171 9.95 5.95 12.18
C PRO A 171 10.57 7.08 11.33
N GLU A 172 11.66 6.79 10.62
CA GLU A 172 12.26 7.74 9.66
C GLU A 172 11.48 7.84 8.36
N GLY A 173 10.43 7.05 8.22
CA GLY A 173 9.46 7.17 7.14
C GLY A 173 9.88 6.49 5.85
N THR A 174 9.89 5.15 5.89
CA THR A 174 10.16 4.33 4.70
C THR A 174 8.93 3.51 4.32
N PHE A 175 8.68 3.41 3.02
CA PHE A 175 7.74 2.48 2.43
C PHE A 175 8.35 1.78 1.20
N PHE A 176 7.87 0.58 0.92
CA PHE A 176 8.44 -0.35 -0.04
C PHE A 176 7.48 -0.72 -1.17
N GLY A 177 8.01 -1.47 -2.14
CA GLY A 177 7.28 -2.18 -3.18
C GLY A 177 6.87 -1.33 -4.38
N GLY A 178 6.92 -0.02 -4.25
CA GLY A 178 6.37 0.88 -5.26
C GLY A 178 4.82 0.84 -5.26
N PHE A 179 4.21 1.43 -6.26
CA PHE A 179 2.76 1.49 -6.38
C PHE A 179 2.34 1.28 -7.86
N PHE A 180 1.06 1.32 -8.15
CA PHE A 180 0.53 0.97 -9.48
C PHE A 180 1.17 1.74 -10.66
N MET A 181 1.87 2.85 -10.42
CA MET A 181 2.55 3.63 -11.46
C MET A 181 4.04 3.43 -11.52
N ASP A 182 4.70 3.15 -10.39
CA ASP A 182 6.15 3.11 -10.31
C ASP A 182 6.66 2.04 -9.35
N THR A 183 7.53 1.18 -9.86
CA THR A 183 8.20 0.12 -9.12
C THR A 183 9.69 0.06 -9.42
N PHE A 184 10.27 1.15 -9.97
CA PHE A 184 11.68 1.11 -10.38
C PHE A 184 12.48 2.41 -10.20
N GLN A 185 11.86 3.59 -10.03
CA GLN A 185 12.61 4.85 -9.88
C GLN A 185 13.50 4.86 -8.62
N ASN A 186 13.03 4.26 -7.54
CA ASN A 186 13.72 4.21 -6.25
C ASN A 186 14.20 2.79 -5.89
N GLY A 187 14.67 2.03 -6.86
CA GLY A 187 15.00 0.62 -6.77
C GLY A 187 14.05 -0.24 -7.60
N GLN A 188 14.32 -1.53 -7.73
CA GLN A 188 13.52 -2.42 -8.58
C GLN A 188 12.85 -3.53 -7.77
N GLY A 189 11.55 -3.71 -7.98
CA GLY A 189 10.81 -4.81 -7.35
C GLY A 189 10.86 -4.75 -5.83
N CYS A 190 11.31 -5.80 -5.17
CA CYS A 190 11.43 -5.88 -3.71
C CYS A 190 12.52 -4.97 -3.11
N GLU A 191 13.37 -4.39 -3.95
CA GLU A 191 14.39 -3.41 -3.55
C GLU A 191 13.89 -1.97 -3.68
N TYR A 192 12.72 -1.76 -4.27
CA TYR A 192 12.10 -0.43 -4.34
C TYR A 192 11.83 0.10 -2.94
N ARG A 193 12.43 1.26 -2.64
CA ARG A 193 12.33 1.89 -1.33
C ARG A 193 12.25 3.40 -1.46
N THR A 194 11.22 4.00 -0.91
CA THR A 194 11.10 5.44 -0.75
C THR A 194 11.26 5.78 0.73
N GLY A 195 12.17 6.68 1.05
CA GLY A 195 12.45 7.12 2.41
C GLY A 195 12.37 8.64 2.55
N GLY A 196 12.46 9.13 3.80
CA GLY A 196 12.50 10.56 4.10
C GLY A 196 11.13 11.25 4.12
N HIS A 197 10.04 10.50 4.07
CA HIS A 197 8.71 11.03 4.36
C HIS A 197 8.45 10.99 5.87
N PRO A 198 7.88 12.05 6.48
CA PRO A 198 7.43 11.97 7.86
C PRO A 198 6.51 10.76 8.08
N PHE A 199 6.65 10.06 9.20
CA PHE A 199 5.86 8.84 9.46
C PHE A 199 4.35 9.11 9.61
N ASP A 200 3.94 10.38 9.64
CA ASP A 200 2.55 10.85 9.56
C ASP A 200 2.14 11.32 8.14
N TYR A 201 3.03 11.22 7.15
CA TYR A 201 2.69 11.48 5.75
C TYR A 201 1.71 10.43 5.21
N HIS A 202 0.78 10.88 4.39
CA HIS A 202 -0.11 10.02 3.60
C HIS A 202 -0.52 10.68 2.29
N ASP A 203 -0.81 9.86 1.31
CA ASP A 203 -1.43 10.24 0.04
C ASP A 203 -2.13 9.02 -0.61
N TYR A 204 -2.63 9.22 -1.83
CA TYR A 204 -3.33 8.18 -2.59
C TYR A 204 -2.50 6.92 -2.83
N SER A 205 -1.17 7.00 -2.81
CA SER A 205 -0.28 5.88 -3.12
C SER A 205 0.13 5.05 -1.91
N THR A 206 -0.09 5.57 -0.69
CA THR A 206 0.40 4.94 0.55
C THR A 206 -0.61 3.96 1.14
N GLY A 207 -0.16 2.74 1.33
CA GLY A 207 -0.88 1.64 1.95
C GLY A 207 0.01 0.88 2.95
N PHE A 208 -0.34 -0.34 3.30
CA PHE A 208 0.41 -1.15 4.25
C PHE A 208 -0.03 -2.62 4.26
N ARG A 209 0.71 -3.45 4.97
CA ARG A 209 0.29 -4.77 5.47
C ARG A 209 0.79 -4.98 6.88
N CYS A 210 0.18 -5.92 7.62
CA CYS A 210 0.60 -6.21 8.97
C CYS A 210 1.42 -7.50 9.04
N CYS A 211 2.29 -7.53 10.04
CA CYS A 211 3.00 -8.70 10.52
C CYS A 211 2.57 -9.03 11.95
N ALA A 212 2.90 -10.23 12.39
CA ALA A 212 2.70 -10.66 13.77
C ALA A 212 3.81 -11.61 14.19
N ASP A 213 4.09 -11.64 15.47
CA ASP A 213 4.97 -12.66 16.04
C ASP A 213 4.26 -14.02 16.05
N PRO A 214 5.00 -15.13 15.92
CA PRO A 214 4.42 -16.43 16.02
C PRO A 214 3.73 -16.58 17.39
N ARG A 215 2.56 -17.19 17.43
CA ARG A 215 1.98 -17.55 18.70
C ARG A 215 2.92 -18.56 19.37
N SER A 216 3.32 -18.29 20.61
CA SER A 216 3.93 -19.33 21.44
C SER A 216 2.91 -20.48 21.50
N GLU A 217 3.35 -21.67 21.08
CA GLU A 217 2.53 -22.87 21.34
C GLU A 217 2.32 -22.98 22.85
N PRO A 218 1.09 -23.29 23.29
CA PRO A 218 0.77 -23.44 24.70
C PRO A 218 1.49 -24.63 25.33
#